data_7e2941404e66debb6c068f6bc30a62bd
#
_entry.id   7e2941404e66debb6c068f6bc30a62bd
#
_cell.length_a   1.000
_cell.length_b   1.000
_cell.length_c   1.000
_cell.angle_alpha   90.00
_cell.angle_beta   90.00
_cell.angle_gamma   90.00
#
_symmetry.space_group_name_H-M   'P 1'
#
loop_
_entity.id
_entity.type
_entity.pdbx_description
1 polymer ?
#
loop_
_entity_poly.entity_id
_entity_poly.type
_entity_poly.pdbx_seq_one_letter_code
_entity_poly.pdbx_strand_id
1 'polypeptide(L)'
;MMDYKSDIQIAQECKMEPIQEIAKKAHIDLKYIEQYGNYKAKVDLSLLNETNRENGKLVLVTAITPTPAGEGKTTTTIGLADGLKRIGKDVTVALREPSLGPVFGVKGGAAGGGYAQVVPMEDINLHFTGDFHAIGAANNLLAAMLDNHIQQGNSLNIDVRKITWKRCVDMNDRQLRFIVDGMGGKANGVPREDGFDITVASEIMAVLCLSSSITDLKRRLSNIIVGYTYDDKPVTCGELNAAGAMTALLKDALKPNLVQTLEGTPAFVHGGPFANIAHGCNSVMATKLALKMGDYTITEAGFGADLGAEKFLDIKCRMAGLTPDAVVVVATVRALKMHGGLAKTELGKEDLTALEEGIPNLLRHVSNIKNVYKLPCVVAVNRFPTDTDNEIDFIINKCRELKVNTVLSTVWAEGGKGGEELAKEVVRLCEEEQGDFTFSYEDNCSIAEKIEAVATKVYGGKGIIIEPAAKKQIEQLESLGFSNMPVCIAKTQYSFSDDPTKLGAPENFDITVKKVKVSAGAGFIVVLTGDILTMPGLPKSPAAEKIDVDENGKISGLF
;
A
#
# COMPACT_ATOMS: atom_id res chain seq x y z
N MET A 1 13.18 15.39 30.31
CA MET A 1 12.57 14.82 29.10
C MET A 1 11.09 14.72 29.40
N MET A 2 10.21 15.26 28.55
CA MET A 2 8.79 14.95 28.67
C MET A 2 8.66 13.44 28.42
N ASP A 3 8.03 12.75 29.35
CA ASP A 3 7.77 11.31 29.25
C ASP A 3 6.55 11.14 28.31
N TYR A 4 6.81 10.99 27.01
CA TYR A 4 5.74 10.76 26.05
C TYR A 4 5.25 9.32 26.18
N LYS A 5 3.93 9.13 26.25
CA LYS A 5 3.32 7.80 26.22
C LYS A 5 3.64 7.10 24.89
N SER A 6 3.81 5.79 24.94
CA SER A 6 3.95 4.98 23.71
C SER A 6 2.62 4.92 22.95
N ASP A 7 2.68 4.61 21.65
CA ASP A 7 1.49 4.54 20.80
C ASP A 7 0.44 3.56 21.33
N ILE A 8 0.87 2.39 21.83
CA ILE A 8 -0.04 1.42 22.44
C ILE A 8 -0.68 1.94 23.74
N GLN A 9 0.06 2.68 24.57
CA GLN A 9 -0.51 3.28 25.79
C GLN A 9 -1.60 4.30 25.46
N ILE A 10 -1.38 5.15 24.43
CA ILE A 10 -2.36 6.12 23.97
C ILE A 10 -3.61 5.40 23.45
N ALA A 11 -3.42 4.34 22.64
CA ALA A 11 -4.53 3.55 22.11
C ALA A 11 -5.35 2.85 23.19
N GLN A 12 -4.67 2.25 24.18
CA GLN A 12 -5.31 1.54 25.32
C GLN A 12 -6.09 2.46 26.25
N GLU A 13 -5.73 3.74 26.35
CA GLU A 13 -6.44 4.74 27.15
C GLU A 13 -7.64 5.35 26.40
N CYS A 14 -7.76 5.10 25.11
CA CYS A 14 -8.86 5.65 24.29
C CYS A 14 -10.21 5.08 24.75
N LYS A 15 -11.17 5.97 24.97
CA LYS A 15 -12.57 5.59 25.17
C LYS A 15 -13.25 5.45 23.81
N MET A 16 -13.13 4.26 23.23
CA MET A 16 -13.74 3.96 21.94
C MET A 16 -15.28 4.03 22.02
N GLU A 17 -15.88 4.57 20.98
CA GLU A 17 -17.34 4.52 20.78
C GLU A 17 -17.77 3.15 20.26
N PRO A 18 -18.96 2.65 20.60
CA PRO A 18 -19.50 1.44 20.00
C PRO A 18 -19.55 1.54 18.47
N ILE A 19 -19.26 0.45 17.77
CA ILE A 19 -19.16 0.46 16.30
C ILE A 19 -20.46 0.86 15.60
N GLN A 20 -21.61 0.63 16.24
CA GLN A 20 -22.90 1.09 15.74
C GLN A 20 -22.98 2.64 15.68
N GLU A 21 -22.39 3.34 16.66
CA GLU A 21 -22.35 4.81 16.65
C GLU A 21 -21.40 5.33 15.56
N ILE A 22 -20.29 4.63 15.33
CA ILE A 22 -19.38 4.94 14.22
C ILE A 22 -20.07 4.69 12.86
N ALA A 23 -20.81 3.59 12.73
CA ALA A 23 -21.59 3.33 11.52
C ALA A 23 -22.62 4.45 11.25
N LYS A 24 -23.32 4.93 12.27
CA LYS A 24 -24.26 6.07 12.13
C LYS A 24 -23.53 7.34 11.68
N LYS A 25 -22.35 7.64 12.24
CA LYS A 25 -21.52 8.78 11.82
C LYS A 25 -21.05 8.66 10.37
N ALA A 26 -20.84 7.44 9.90
CA ALA A 26 -20.54 7.15 8.50
C ALA A 26 -21.79 7.01 7.62
N HIS A 27 -22.98 7.38 8.10
CA HIS A 27 -24.27 7.25 7.39
C HIS A 27 -24.60 5.82 6.94
N ILE A 28 -24.10 4.81 7.68
CA ILE A 28 -24.33 3.39 7.40
C ILE A 28 -25.48 2.89 8.27
N ASP A 29 -26.56 2.40 7.64
CA ASP A 29 -27.64 1.71 8.35
C ASP A 29 -27.10 0.42 8.97
N LEU A 30 -27.52 0.11 10.20
CA LEU A 30 -27.05 -1.04 10.95
C LEU A 30 -27.32 -2.39 10.27
N LYS A 31 -28.28 -2.46 9.34
CA LYS A 31 -28.54 -3.65 8.52
C LYS A 31 -27.38 -4.05 7.62
N TYR A 32 -26.46 -3.10 7.31
CA TYR A 32 -25.30 -3.35 6.47
C TYR A 32 -24.03 -3.68 7.24
N ILE A 33 -24.06 -3.69 8.57
CA ILE A 33 -22.89 -4.02 9.38
C ILE A 33 -23.00 -5.40 10.02
N GLU A 34 -21.90 -6.15 9.94
CA GLU A 34 -21.68 -7.39 10.67
C GLU A 34 -20.63 -7.11 11.76
N GLN A 35 -21.06 -7.13 13.03
CA GLN A 35 -20.20 -6.76 14.14
C GLN A 35 -19.19 -7.87 14.47
N TYR A 36 -17.95 -7.47 14.65
CA TYR A 36 -16.84 -8.29 15.14
C TYR A 36 -16.43 -7.77 16.52
N GLY A 37 -17.28 -7.99 17.53
CA GLY A 37 -17.16 -7.39 18.84
C GLY A 37 -17.74 -5.96 18.89
N ASN A 38 -17.34 -5.18 19.89
CA ASN A 38 -17.95 -3.87 20.16
C ASN A 38 -17.43 -2.72 19.29
N TYR A 39 -16.22 -2.85 18.72
CA TYR A 39 -15.46 -1.72 18.17
C TYR A 39 -15.03 -1.90 16.72
N LYS A 40 -15.41 -2.99 16.08
CA LYS A 40 -15.12 -3.27 14.67
C LYS A 40 -16.29 -4.00 14.00
N ALA A 41 -16.47 -3.77 12.71
CA ALA A 41 -17.49 -4.43 11.91
C ALA A 41 -17.02 -4.60 10.47
N LYS A 42 -17.58 -5.58 9.77
CA LYS A 42 -17.55 -5.61 8.31
C LYS A 42 -18.76 -4.90 7.74
N VAL A 43 -18.58 -4.26 6.59
CA VAL A 43 -19.65 -3.56 5.89
C VAL A 43 -20.05 -4.32 4.63
N ASP A 44 -21.36 -4.60 4.51
CA ASP A 44 -21.90 -5.31 3.36
C ASP A 44 -21.82 -4.47 2.09
N LEU A 45 -21.35 -5.09 1.01
CA LEU A 45 -21.13 -4.42 -0.28
C LEU A 45 -22.41 -4.03 -1.00
N SER A 46 -23.57 -4.59 -0.63
CA SER A 46 -24.87 -4.16 -1.18
C SER A 46 -25.16 -2.68 -0.92
N LEU A 47 -24.60 -2.12 0.16
CA LEU A 47 -24.68 -0.68 0.46
C LEU A 47 -24.24 0.18 -0.72
N LEU A 48 -23.19 -0.20 -1.46
CA LEU A 48 -22.71 0.56 -2.61
C LEU A 48 -23.74 0.66 -3.75
N ASN A 49 -24.61 -0.34 -3.87
CA ASN A 49 -25.65 -0.38 -4.90
C ASN A 49 -26.97 0.26 -4.43
N GLU A 50 -27.18 0.30 -3.11
CA GLU A 50 -28.45 0.77 -2.52
C GLU A 50 -28.39 2.22 -2.05
N THR A 51 -27.18 2.79 -1.85
CA THR A 51 -27.03 4.19 -1.45
C THR A 51 -27.23 5.16 -2.62
N ASN A 52 -27.95 6.26 -2.37
CA ASN A 52 -28.13 7.36 -3.32
C ASN A 52 -27.16 8.53 -3.06
N ARG A 53 -26.21 8.37 -2.13
CA ARG A 53 -25.21 9.43 -1.86
C ARG A 53 -24.26 9.59 -3.04
N GLU A 54 -23.96 10.83 -3.38
CA GLU A 54 -22.90 11.15 -4.34
C GLU A 54 -21.52 10.81 -3.76
N ASN A 55 -20.52 10.68 -4.61
CA ASN A 55 -19.15 10.51 -4.14
C ASN A 55 -18.63 11.81 -3.53
N GLY A 56 -18.01 11.72 -2.38
CA GLY A 56 -17.23 12.80 -1.79
C GLY A 56 -15.91 13.05 -2.52
N LYS A 57 -15.13 14.00 -2.00
CA LYS A 57 -13.80 14.36 -2.51
C LYS A 57 -12.75 13.31 -2.10
N LEU A 58 -11.94 12.86 -3.06
CA LEU A 58 -10.86 11.90 -2.83
C LEU A 58 -9.53 12.63 -2.62
N VAL A 59 -8.94 12.48 -1.44
CA VAL A 59 -7.65 13.07 -1.09
C VAL A 59 -6.62 11.96 -0.88
N LEU A 60 -5.57 11.98 -1.69
CA LEU A 60 -4.45 11.04 -1.56
C LEU A 60 -3.34 11.63 -0.69
N VAL A 61 -2.97 10.94 0.38
CA VAL A 61 -1.77 11.26 1.16
C VAL A 61 -0.62 10.35 0.73
N THR A 62 0.46 10.97 0.33
CA THR A 62 1.72 10.32 -0.06
C THR A 62 2.90 10.99 0.64
N ALA A 63 4.13 10.63 0.32
CA ALA A 63 5.30 11.26 0.92
C ALA A 63 6.48 11.33 -0.04
N ILE A 64 7.53 12.01 0.41
CA ILE A 64 8.87 11.93 -0.18
C ILE A 64 9.42 10.50 -0.14
N THR A 65 10.51 10.24 -0.83
CA THR A 65 11.21 8.95 -0.78
C THR A 65 11.51 8.55 0.68
N PRO A 66 11.11 7.34 1.12
CA PRO A 66 11.24 6.96 2.53
C PRO A 66 12.69 6.84 2.99
N THR A 67 12.89 7.15 4.26
CA THR A 67 14.17 7.03 4.94
C THR A 67 14.02 6.22 6.24
N PRO A 68 15.10 5.75 6.85
CA PRO A 68 15.06 5.15 8.19
C PRO A 68 14.57 6.09 9.30
N ALA A 69 14.43 7.40 9.01
CA ALA A 69 13.87 8.37 9.95
C ALA A 69 12.33 8.35 10.01
N GLY A 70 11.70 7.84 8.94
CA GLY A 70 10.24 7.82 8.78
C GLY A 70 9.67 9.18 8.35
N GLU A 71 8.55 9.18 7.65
CA GLU A 71 7.89 10.38 7.12
C GLU A 71 6.55 10.67 7.82
N GLY A 72 5.93 9.64 8.44
CA GLY A 72 4.66 9.78 9.18
C GLY A 72 3.42 9.93 8.30
N LYS A 73 3.37 9.24 7.13
CA LYS A 73 2.21 9.27 6.22
C LYS A 73 0.89 8.91 6.89
N THR A 74 0.83 7.73 7.50
CA THR A 74 -0.40 7.22 8.12
C THR A 74 -0.86 8.13 9.25
N THR A 75 0.08 8.61 10.07
CA THR A 75 -0.17 9.59 11.13
C THR A 75 -0.76 10.88 10.55
N THR A 76 -0.17 11.41 9.46
CA THR A 76 -0.69 12.60 8.78
C THR A 76 -2.07 12.34 8.14
N THR A 77 -2.28 11.17 7.55
CA THR A 77 -3.58 10.77 6.95
C THR A 77 -4.70 10.80 7.99
N ILE A 78 -4.46 10.18 9.15
CA ILE A 78 -5.44 10.11 10.24
C ILE A 78 -5.65 11.50 10.87
N GLY A 79 -4.55 12.20 11.18
CA GLY A 79 -4.62 13.54 11.77
C GLY A 79 -5.28 14.58 10.86
N LEU A 80 -5.09 14.48 9.54
CA LEU A 80 -5.81 15.29 8.56
C LEU A 80 -7.31 15.00 8.59
N ALA A 81 -7.70 13.73 8.64
CA ALA A 81 -9.11 13.37 8.72
C ALA A 81 -9.76 13.89 9.99
N ASP A 82 -9.11 13.73 11.14
CA ASP A 82 -9.59 14.29 12.42
C ASP A 82 -9.59 15.82 12.37
N GLY A 83 -8.64 16.46 11.70
CA GLY A 83 -8.62 17.91 11.46
C GLY A 83 -9.81 18.39 10.61
N LEU A 84 -10.13 17.67 9.52
CA LEU A 84 -11.33 17.94 8.70
C LEU A 84 -12.62 17.84 9.52
N LYS A 85 -12.74 16.80 10.34
CA LYS A 85 -13.88 16.66 11.26
C LYS A 85 -13.98 17.84 12.24
N ARG A 86 -12.85 18.29 12.80
CA ARG A 86 -12.81 19.43 13.73
C ARG A 86 -13.25 20.75 13.08
N ILE A 87 -12.98 20.95 11.80
CA ILE A 87 -13.48 22.12 11.06
C ILE A 87 -14.89 21.92 10.48
N GLY A 88 -15.60 20.85 10.91
CA GLY A 88 -16.99 20.62 10.60
C GLY A 88 -17.28 19.93 9.27
N LYS A 89 -16.30 19.27 8.66
CA LYS A 89 -16.50 18.47 7.43
C LYS A 89 -16.91 17.03 7.77
N ASP A 90 -17.74 16.43 6.92
CA ASP A 90 -18.08 15.01 6.97
C ASP A 90 -16.97 14.21 6.28
N VAL A 91 -16.25 13.38 7.04
CA VAL A 91 -15.02 12.75 6.58
C VAL A 91 -14.95 11.28 6.93
N THR A 92 -14.38 10.50 6.02
CA THR A 92 -14.02 9.09 6.19
C THR A 92 -12.57 8.86 5.85
N VAL A 93 -11.99 7.80 6.40
CA VAL A 93 -10.60 7.38 6.11
C VAL A 93 -10.61 5.99 5.46
N ALA A 94 -9.75 5.78 4.48
CA ALA A 94 -9.53 4.45 3.88
C ALA A 94 -8.03 4.09 3.96
N LEU A 95 -7.70 3.05 4.73
CA LEU A 95 -6.34 2.65 5.07
C LEU A 95 -6.06 1.19 4.69
N ARG A 96 -4.77 0.85 4.64
CA ARG A 96 -4.33 -0.55 4.53
C ARG A 96 -4.37 -1.24 5.88
N GLU A 97 -4.66 -2.55 5.83
CA GLU A 97 -4.50 -3.45 6.95
C GLU A 97 -3.02 -3.84 7.10
N PRO A 98 -2.45 -3.82 8.32
CA PRO A 98 -1.06 -4.21 8.55
C PRO A 98 -0.87 -5.73 8.46
N SER A 99 0.32 -6.15 8.00
CA SER A 99 0.77 -7.54 7.95
C SER A 99 1.58 -7.89 9.19
N LEU A 100 1.42 -9.11 9.71
CA LEU A 100 2.14 -9.59 10.90
C LEU A 100 3.66 -9.58 10.73
N GLY A 101 4.17 -9.88 9.52
CA GLY A 101 5.59 -9.88 9.27
C GLY A 101 6.29 -8.55 9.61
N PRO A 102 5.86 -7.39 9.08
CA PRO A 102 6.34 -6.07 9.47
C PRO A 102 6.10 -5.75 10.96
N VAL A 103 4.94 -6.10 11.51
CA VAL A 103 4.59 -5.85 12.92
C VAL A 103 5.58 -6.53 13.87
N PHE A 104 5.89 -7.79 13.65
CA PHE A 104 6.85 -8.55 14.44
C PHE A 104 8.31 -8.36 13.99
N GLY A 105 8.55 -7.67 12.86
CA GLY A 105 9.87 -7.43 12.25
C GLY A 105 10.54 -6.14 12.70
N VAL A 106 10.48 -5.12 11.85
CA VAL A 106 11.26 -3.87 12.01
C VAL A 106 10.39 -2.68 12.36
N LYS A 107 9.13 -2.66 11.93
CA LYS A 107 8.27 -1.47 11.97
C LYS A 107 6.97 -1.76 12.66
N GLY A 108 6.48 -0.72 13.31
CA GLY A 108 5.11 -0.58 13.74
C GLY A 108 4.10 -0.85 12.64
N GLY A 109 2.90 -1.22 13.06
CA GLY A 109 1.77 -1.44 12.19
C GLY A 109 1.31 -0.18 11.46
N ALA A 110 0.32 -0.33 10.59
CA ALA A 110 -0.26 0.77 9.80
C ALA A 110 -1.36 1.53 10.55
N ALA A 111 -1.35 1.54 11.89
CA ALA A 111 -2.41 2.17 12.71
C ALA A 111 -2.21 3.67 12.99
N GLY A 112 -1.14 4.28 12.48
CA GLY A 112 -0.75 5.66 12.81
C GLY A 112 0.20 5.72 14.00
N GLY A 113 0.31 6.88 14.67
CA GLY A 113 1.18 7.06 15.83
C GLY A 113 0.84 8.34 16.61
N GLY A 114 1.30 8.40 17.86
CA GLY A 114 0.94 9.47 18.78
C GLY A 114 -0.56 9.60 18.96
N TYR A 115 -1.06 10.81 18.87
CA TYR A 115 -2.49 11.12 19.00
C TYR A 115 -3.27 11.04 17.68
N ALA A 116 -2.66 10.55 16.60
CA ALA A 116 -3.30 10.30 15.31
C ALA A 116 -3.22 8.81 14.95
N GLN A 117 -4.14 8.01 15.51
CA GLN A 117 -4.21 6.56 15.35
C GLN A 117 -5.63 6.08 15.03
N VAL A 118 -5.74 4.91 14.39
CA VAL A 118 -6.97 4.11 14.33
C VAL A 118 -7.00 3.06 15.44
N VAL A 119 -8.16 2.83 15.99
CA VAL A 119 -8.40 1.89 17.10
C VAL A 119 -9.59 0.97 16.78
N PRO A 120 -9.59 -0.28 17.30
CA PRO A 120 -8.69 -0.90 18.28
C PRO A 120 -7.33 -1.28 17.67
N MET A 121 -6.24 -0.67 18.13
CA MET A 121 -4.91 -0.79 17.57
C MET A 121 -4.36 -2.22 17.66
N GLU A 122 -4.55 -2.89 18.81
CA GLU A 122 -4.08 -4.26 19.02
C GLU A 122 -4.72 -5.22 18.03
N ASP A 123 -6.05 -5.20 17.89
CA ASP A 123 -6.80 -6.06 16.97
C ASP A 123 -6.36 -5.83 15.52
N ILE A 124 -6.21 -4.56 15.11
CA ILE A 124 -5.81 -4.19 13.76
C ILE A 124 -4.41 -4.73 13.42
N ASN A 125 -3.49 -4.69 14.36
CA ASN A 125 -2.10 -5.12 14.15
C ASN A 125 -1.86 -6.62 14.33
N LEU A 126 -2.77 -7.36 14.96
CA LEU A 126 -2.62 -8.80 15.25
C LEU A 126 -3.63 -9.62 14.44
N HIS A 127 -4.77 -9.95 15.03
CA HIS A 127 -5.85 -10.70 14.37
C HIS A 127 -7.09 -9.81 14.26
N PHE A 128 -7.22 -9.15 13.13
CA PHE A 128 -8.26 -8.13 12.94
C PHE A 128 -9.64 -8.77 12.77
N THR A 129 -9.97 -9.20 11.56
CA THR A 129 -11.25 -9.86 11.22
C THR A 129 -11.06 -11.15 10.43
N GLY A 130 -9.81 -11.56 10.20
CA GLY A 130 -9.46 -12.81 9.51
C GLY A 130 -9.18 -12.68 8.02
N ASP A 131 -9.10 -11.47 7.47
CA ASP A 131 -8.91 -11.26 6.02
C ASP A 131 -7.60 -11.87 5.52
N PHE A 132 -6.49 -11.62 6.23
CA PHE A 132 -5.19 -12.17 5.86
C PHE A 132 -5.14 -13.69 5.99
N HIS A 133 -5.82 -14.25 6.99
CA HIS A 133 -5.97 -15.70 7.11
C HIS A 133 -6.74 -16.28 5.93
N ALA A 134 -7.84 -15.65 5.52
CA ALA A 134 -8.63 -16.07 4.36
C ALA A 134 -7.81 -16.02 3.06
N ILE A 135 -7.00 -14.94 2.88
CA ILE A 135 -6.10 -14.80 1.74
C ILE A 135 -5.05 -15.92 1.72
N GLY A 136 -4.41 -16.19 2.87
CA GLY A 136 -3.45 -17.27 3.01
C GLY A 136 -4.06 -18.64 2.73
N ALA A 137 -5.25 -18.90 3.26
CA ALA A 137 -5.98 -20.15 3.01
C ALA A 137 -6.32 -20.33 1.52
N ALA A 138 -6.82 -19.30 0.85
CA ALA A 138 -7.14 -19.34 -0.58
C ALA A 138 -5.88 -19.56 -1.44
N ASN A 139 -4.79 -18.86 -1.13
CA ASN A 139 -3.50 -19.01 -1.82
C ASN A 139 -2.95 -20.44 -1.70
N ASN A 140 -2.98 -20.99 -0.49
CA ASN A 140 -2.43 -22.32 -0.21
C ASN A 140 -3.36 -23.44 -0.71
N LEU A 141 -4.68 -23.20 -0.78
CA LEU A 141 -5.62 -24.10 -1.46
C LEU A 141 -5.24 -24.26 -2.94
N LEU A 142 -4.97 -23.13 -3.64
CA LEU A 142 -4.57 -23.19 -5.05
C LEU A 142 -3.25 -23.95 -5.22
N ALA A 143 -2.26 -23.73 -4.36
CA ALA A 143 -1.01 -24.48 -4.36
C ALA A 143 -1.23 -25.98 -4.15
N ALA A 144 -2.07 -26.35 -3.18
CA ALA A 144 -2.39 -27.75 -2.91
C ALA A 144 -3.15 -28.42 -4.08
N MET A 145 -4.08 -27.70 -4.73
CA MET A 145 -4.80 -28.21 -5.91
C MET A 145 -3.89 -28.40 -7.11
N LEU A 146 -2.93 -27.48 -7.31
CA LEU A 146 -1.90 -27.59 -8.36
C LEU A 146 -1.05 -28.85 -8.16
N ASP A 147 -0.49 -29.05 -6.98
CA ASP A 147 0.35 -30.22 -6.68
C ASP A 147 -0.46 -31.51 -6.72
N ASN A 148 -1.72 -31.51 -6.25
CA ASN A 148 -2.61 -32.64 -6.37
C ASN A 148 -2.93 -32.97 -7.83
N HIS A 149 -3.13 -31.97 -8.70
CA HIS A 149 -3.37 -32.21 -10.13
C HIS A 149 -2.18 -32.91 -10.78
N ILE A 150 -0.95 -32.48 -10.46
CA ILE A 150 0.28 -33.13 -10.95
C ILE A 150 0.37 -34.56 -10.43
N GLN A 151 0.11 -34.80 -9.14
CA GLN A 151 0.15 -36.11 -8.50
C GLN A 151 -0.88 -37.11 -9.11
N GLN A 152 -2.06 -36.60 -9.50
CA GLN A 152 -3.16 -37.42 -10.02
C GLN A 152 -3.14 -37.60 -11.55
N GLY A 153 -2.00 -37.38 -12.18
CA GLY A 153 -1.78 -37.69 -13.60
C GLY A 153 -1.57 -36.52 -14.53
N ASN A 154 -1.59 -35.30 -14.02
CA ASN A 154 -1.17 -34.09 -14.76
C ASN A 154 -1.81 -33.94 -16.14
N SER A 155 -3.13 -34.05 -16.23
CA SER A 155 -3.87 -34.00 -17.50
C SER A 155 -3.73 -32.67 -18.25
N LEU A 156 -3.37 -31.59 -17.54
CA LEU A 156 -3.07 -30.27 -18.14
C LEU A 156 -1.63 -30.17 -18.66
N ASN A 157 -0.82 -31.23 -18.57
CA ASN A 157 0.55 -31.31 -19.06
C ASN A 157 1.48 -30.20 -18.51
N ILE A 158 1.34 -29.88 -17.23
CA ILE A 158 2.12 -28.84 -16.53
C ILE A 158 3.59 -29.28 -16.42
N ASP A 159 4.52 -28.41 -16.85
CA ASP A 159 5.96 -28.60 -16.60
C ASP A 159 6.28 -28.19 -15.16
N VAL A 160 6.62 -29.15 -14.30
CA VAL A 160 6.92 -28.91 -12.87
C VAL A 160 8.06 -27.91 -12.63
N ARG A 161 8.92 -27.66 -13.65
CA ARG A 161 10.00 -26.68 -13.60
C ARG A 161 9.55 -25.28 -13.99
N LYS A 162 8.31 -25.12 -14.51
CA LYS A 162 7.72 -23.86 -14.96
C LYS A 162 6.54 -23.43 -14.10
N ILE A 163 6.41 -23.97 -12.90
CA ILE A 163 5.43 -23.52 -11.91
C ILE A 163 5.84 -22.13 -11.41
N THR A 164 4.90 -21.21 -11.43
CA THR A 164 5.11 -19.82 -10.98
C THR A 164 4.40 -19.53 -9.66
N TRP A 165 3.47 -20.37 -9.27
CA TRP A 165 2.68 -20.23 -8.05
C TRP A 165 3.45 -20.74 -6.83
N LYS A 166 3.48 -19.92 -5.77
CA LYS A 166 4.09 -20.25 -4.47
C LYS A 166 3.03 -20.32 -3.38
N ARG A 167 3.38 -20.96 -2.29
CA ARG A 167 2.63 -20.87 -1.03
C ARG A 167 2.81 -19.51 -0.40
N CYS A 168 2.03 -19.17 0.64
CA CYS A 168 2.25 -17.96 1.41
C CYS A 168 2.03 -18.19 2.91
N VAL A 169 2.65 -17.29 3.70
CA VAL A 169 2.48 -17.17 5.14
C VAL A 169 2.66 -15.71 5.54
N ASP A 170 1.84 -15.23 6.47
CA ASP A 170 1.93 -13.82 6.90
C ASP A 170 2.95 -13.64 8.03
N MET A 171 4.21 -13.92 7.72
CA MET A 171 5.36 -13.77 8.63
C MET A 171 6.64 -13.53 7.82
N ASN A 172 7.60 -12.81 8.42
CA ASN A 172 8.93 -12.64 7.85
C ASN A 172 9.77 -13.88 8.14
N ASP A 173 9.95 -14.76 7.15
CA ASP A 173 10.74 -15.99 7.29
C ASP A 173 11.63 -16.25 6.06
N ARG A 174 12.89 -15.81 6.14
CA ARG A 174 13.86 -16.01 5.05
C ARG A 174 14.18 -17.47 4.75
N GLN A 175 13.93 -18.37 5.69
CA GLN A 175 14.20 -19.81 5.54
C GLN A 175 13.25 -20.44 4.52
N LEU A 176 12.07 -19.84 4.31
CA LEU A 176 11.05 -20.34 3.40
C LEU A 176 11.13 -19.79 1.96
N ARG A 177 12.15 -18.96 1.64
CA ARG A 177 12.28 -18.37 0.29
C ARG A 177 12.40 -19.40 -0.81
N PHE A 178 13.17 -20.46 -0.54
CA PHE A 178 13.41 -21.59 -1.44
C PHE A 178 13.39 -22.87 -0.61
N ILE A 179 12.52 -23.79 -0.99
CA ILE A 179 12.36 -25.11 -0.35
C ILE A 179 12.27 -26.19 -1.43
N VAL A 180 12.40 -27.42 -1.03
CA VAL A 180 11.98 -28.58 -1.83
C VAL A 180 10.79 -29.22 -1.14
N ASP A 181 9.67 -29.31 -1.83
CA ASP A 181 8.47 -29.98 -1.34
C ASP A 181 8.25 -31.36 -2.01
N GLY A 182 7.20 -32.08 -1.65
CA GLY A 182 6.86 -33.40 -2.20
C GLY A 182 7.83 -34.52 -1.82
N MET A 183 8.66 -34.34 -0.79
CA MET A 183 9.61 -35.36 -0.30
C MET A 183 8.90 -36.50 0.42
N GLY A 184 9.55 -37.66 0.53
CA GLY A 184 9.03 -38.82 1.27
C GLY A 184 8.43 -39.92 0.38
N GLY A 185 8.70 -39.86 -0.92
CA GLY A 185 8.31 -40.90 -1.89
C GLY A 185 6.98 -40.64 -2.59
N LYS A 186 6.64 -41.50 -3.54
CA LYS A 186 5.54 -41.32 -4.50
C LYS A 186 4.18 -41.00 -3.87
N ALA A 187 3.91 -41.49 -2.66
CA ALA A 187 2.66 -41.22 -1.96
C ALA A 187 2.51 -39.75 -1.47
N ASN A 188 3.62 -39.02 -1.38
CA ASN A 188 3.64 -37.68 -0.82
C ASN A 188 3.72 -36.53 -1.87
N GLY A 189 3.77 -36.90 -3.17
CA GLY A 189 3.78 -35.93 -4.26
C GLY A 189 4.98 -36.05 -5.19
N VAL A 190 5.18 -35.04 -6.02
CA VAL A 190 6.28 -34.94 -6.95
C VAL A 190 7.28 -33.91 -6.41
N PRO A 191 8.52 -34.32 -6.07
CA PRO A 191 9.53 -33.39 -5.56
C PRO A 191 9.80 -32.26 -6.55
N ARG A 192 9.72 -31.01 -6.08
CA ARG A 192 10.03 -29.81 -6.87
C ARG A 192 10.54 -28.69 -6.00
N GLU A 193 11.16 -27.69 -6.64
CA GLU A 193 11.45 -26.41 -6.00
C GLU A 193 10.12 -25.65 -5.76
N ASP A 194 9.96 -25.12 -4.57
CA ASP A 194 8.87 -24.24 -4.16
C ASP A 194 9.41 -23.13 -3.26
N GLY A 195 8.55 -22.37 -2.66
CA GLY A 195 8.85 -21.34 -1.67
C GLY A 195 7.59 -20.73 -1.10
N PHE A 196 7.77 -19.79 -0.20
CA PHE A 196 6.68 -19.00 0.37
C PHE A 196 6.89 -17.53 0.07
N ASP A 197 5.83 -16.85 -0.33
CA ASP A 197 5.75 -15.41 -0.32
C ASP A 197 5.08 -14.95 0.99
N ILE A 198 5.37 -13.75 1.46
CA ILE A 198 4.55 -13.16 2.53
C ILE A 198 3.15 -12.88 1.97
N THR A 199 2.11 -13.07 2.78
CA THR A 199 0.70 -12.96 2.34
C THR A 199 0.40 -11.65 1.60
N VAL A 200 0.97 -10.54 2.03
CA VAL A 200 0.81 -9.20 1.39
C VAL A 200 1.54 -9.04 0.05
N ALA A 201 2.44 -9.96 -0.30
CA ALA A 201 3.07 -10.03 -1.62
C ALA A 201 2.38 -11.02 -2.57
N SER A 202 1.41 -11.80 -2.09
CA SER A 202 0.67 -12.76 -2.90
C SER A 202 -0.21 -12.06 -3.95
N GLU A 203 -0.42 -12.73 -5.09
CA GLU A 203 -1.35 -12.22 -6.11
C GLU A 203 -2.80 -12.19 -5.58
N ILE A 204 -3.17 -13.10 -4.65
CA ILE A 204 -4.50 -13.12 -4.02
C ILE A 204 -4.78 -11.80 -3.28
N MET A 205 -3.79 -11.24 -2.56
CA MET A 205 -3.93 -9.94 -1.91
C MET A 205 -4.22 -8.84 -2.94
N ALA A 206 -3.50 -8.80 -4.05
CA ALA A 206 -3.72 -7.82 -5.10
C ALA A 206 -5.09 -8.01 -5.79
N VAL A 207 -5.47 -9.25 -6.07
CA VAL A 207 -6.78 -9.61 -6.64
C VAL A 207 -7.92 -9.14 -5.73
N LEU A 208 -7.88 -9.46 -4.44
CA LEU A 208 -8.90 -9.01 -3.48
C LEU A 208 -9.00 -7.49 -3.44
N CYS A 209 -7.87 -6.79 -3.39
CA CYS A 209 -7.84 -5.34 -3.31
C CYS A 209 -8.33 -4.62 -4.58
N LEU A 210 -8.18 -5.23 -5.75
CA LEU A 210 -8.61 -4.66 -7.04
C LEU A 210 -10.00 -5.14 -7.49
N SER A 211 -10.60 -6.10 -6.79
CA SER A 211 -11.92 -6.61 -7.10
C SER A 211 -13.02 -5.59 -6.79
N SER A 212 -14.02 -5.51 -7.66
CA SER A 212 -15.16 -4.61 -7.55
C SER A 212 -16.48 -5.28 -7.13
N SER A 213 -16.49 -6.60 -7.05
CA SER A 213 -17.62 -7.43 -6.63
C SER A 213 -17.19 -8.87 -6.41
N ILE A 214 -18.07 -9.70 -5.83
CA ILE A 214 -17.83 -11.15 -5.66
C ILE A 214 -17.67 -11.85 -7.03
N THR A 215 -18.41 -11.43 -8.04
CA THR A 215 -18.31 -11.97 -9.41
C THR A 215 -16.99 -11.57 -10.06
N ASP A 216 -16.56 -10.33 -9.88
CA ASP A 216 -15.26 -9.86 -10.37
C ASP A 216 -14.11 -10.57 -9.65
N LEU A 217 -14.21 -10.77 -8.32
CA LEU A 217 -13.26 -11.57 -7.55
C LEU A 217 -13.10 -12.97 -8.16
N LYS A 218 -14.20 -13.69 -8.37
CA LYS A 218 -14.17 -15.06 -8.96
C LYS A 218 -13.56 -15.07 -10.36
N ARG A 219 -13.89 -14.10 -11.21
CA ARG A 219 -13.34 -13.96 -12.55
C ARG A 219 -11.83 -13.71 -12.51
N ARG A 220 -11.36 -12.80 -11.64
CA ARG A 220 -9.94 -12.51 -11.45
C ARG A 220 -9.17 -13.72 -10.93
N LEU A 221 -9.71 -14.43 -9.93
CA LEU A 221 -9.11 -15.66 -9.43
C LEU A 221 -8.97 -16.71 -10.54
N SER A 222 -9.99 -16.87 -11.40
CA SER A 222 -9.94 -17.81 -12.53
C SER A 222 -8.79 -17.50 -13.51
N ASN A 223 -8.42 -16.25 -13.67
CA ASN A 223 -7.38 -15.80 -14.61
C ASN A 223 -5.94 -15.93 -14.06
N ILE A 224 -5.77 -16.26 -12.78
CA ILE A 224 -4.42 -16.42 -12.20
C ILE A 224 -3.68 -17.52 -12.95
N ILE A 225 -2.46 -17.21 -13.41
CA ILE A 225 -1.56 -18.20 -14.04
C ILE A 225 -0.73 -18.86 -12.94
N VAL A 226 -0.82 -20.20 -12.87
CA VAL A 226 -0.11 -21.02 -11.86
C VAL A 226 1.19 -21.61 -12.37
N GLY A 227 1.38 -21.66 -13.68
CA GLY A 227 2.54 -22.22 -14.34
C GLY A 227 2.32 -22.38 -15.84
N TYR A 228 3.20 -23.12 -16.50
CA TYR A 228 3.15 -23.35 -17.94
C TYR A 228 3.26 -24.83 -18.26
N THR A 229 2.68 -25.23 -19.40
CA THR A 229 2.84 -26.58 -19.95
C THR A 229 4.23 -26.81 -20.50
N TYR A 230 4.55 -28.05 -20.88
CA TYR A 230 5.79 -28.36 -21.62
C TYR A 230 5.90 -27.60 -22.96
N ASP A 231 4.75 -27.19 -23.54
CA ASP A 231 4.67 -26.41 -24.79
C ASP A 231 4.56 -24.87 -24.53
N ASP A 232 4.94 -24.39 -23.35
CA ASP A 232 4.94 -22.98 -22.95
C ASP A 232 3.55 -22.29 -22.95
N LYS A 233 2.46 -23.05 -22.88
CA LYS A 233 1.12 -22.50 -22.72
C LYS A 233 0.84 -22.21 -21.23
N PRO A 234 0.25 -21.05 -20.89
CA PRO A 234 -0.13 -20.75 -19.51
C PRO A 234 -1.23 -21.71 -19.04
N VAL A 235 -1.15 -22.11 -17.77
CA VAL A 235 -2.18 -22.88 -17.07
C VAL A 235 -2.77 -22.00 -15.98
N THR A 236 -4.09 -21.92 -15.91
CA THR A 236 -4.81 -21.00 -15.04
C THR A 236 -5.46 -21.70 -13.84
N CYS A 237 -5.76 -20.91 -12.81
CA CYS A 237 -6.58 -21.32 -11.66
C CYS A 237 -7.98 -21.82 -12.13
N GLY A 238 -8.53 -21.24 -13.20
CA GLY A 238 -9.80 -21.65 -13.80
C GLY A 238 -9.75 -23.08 -14.36
N GLU A 239 -8.67 -23.46 -15.03
CA GLU A 239 -8.46 -24.81 -15.56
C GLU A 239 -8.28 -25.85 -14.46
N LEU A 240 -7.76 -25.45 -13.30
CA LEU A 240 -7.70 -26.28 -12.09
C LEU A 240 -9.05 -26.34 -11.33
N ASN A 241 -10.07 -25.61 -11.76
CA ASN A 241 -11.38 -25.49 -11.11
C ASN A 241 -11.32 -25.01 -9.64
N ALA A 242 -10.28 -24.24 -9.25
CA ALA A 242 -10.07 -23.79 -7.88
C ALA A 242 -10.82 -22.50 -7.51
N ALA A 243 -11.13 -21.65 -8.50
CA ALA A 243 -11.64 -20.31 -8.28
C ALA A 243 -12.93 -20.24 -7.46
N GLY A 244 -13.83 -21.22 -7.59
CA GLY A 244 -15.07 -21.28 -6.80
C GLY A 244 -14.82 -21.46 -5.31
N ALA A 245 -13.97 -22.42 -4.94
CA ALA A 245 -13.60 -22.69 -3.55
C ALA A 245 -12.80 -21.54 -2.93
N MET A 246 -11.87 -20.94 -3.70
CA MET A 246 -11.13 -19.74 -3.28
C MET A 246 -12.07 -18.56 -3.02
N THR A 247 -13.06 -18.34 -3.90
CA THR A 247 -14.07 -17.27 -3.72
C THR A 247 -14.89 -17.51 -2.44
N ALA A 248 -15.24 -18.76 -2.14
CA ALA A 248 -15.96 -19.10 -0.91
C ALA A 248 -15.14 -18.77 0.35
N LEU A 249 -13.82 -19.01 0.34
CA LEU A 249 -12.91 -18.63 1.43
C LEU A 249 -12.80 -17.10 1.58
N LEU A 250 -12.87 -16.36 0.48
CA LEU A 250 -12.63 -14.91 0.43
C LEU A 250 -13.91 -14.05 0.52
N LYS A 251 -15.11 -14.64 0.52
CA LYS A 251 -16.38 -13.90 0.42
C LYS A 251 -16.56 -12.84 1.52
N ASP A 252 -16.18 -13.17 2.76
CA ASP A 252 -16.30 -12.25 3.89
C ASP A 252 -15.07 -11.32 3.99
N ALA A 253 -13.89 -11.79 3.56
CA ALA A 253 -12.70 -10.97 3.44
C ALA A 253 -12.82 -9.86 2.38
N LEU A 254 -13.74 -9.96 1.42
CA LEU A 254 -13.99 -8.91 0.43
C LEU A 254 -14.74 -7.70 1.01
N LYS A 255 -15.44 -7.85 2.14
CA LYS A 255 -16.14 -6.78 2.83
C LYS A 255 -15.14 -5.88 3.59
N PRO A 256 -15.13 -4.55 3.39
CA PRO A 256 -14.26 -3.65 4.16
C PRO A 256 -14.55 -3.66 5.65
N ASN A 257 -13.50 -3.46 6.46
CA ASN A 257 -13.60 -3.37 7.90
C ASN A 257 -13.81 -1.92 8.33
N LEU A 258 -14.84 -1.66 9.13
CA LEU A 258 -15.13 -0.38 9.75
C LEU A 258 -14.56 -0.35 11.17
N VAL A 259 -13.82 0.70 11.48
CA VAL A 259 -13.27 1.07 12.79
C VAL A 259 -13.32 2.58 12.97
N GLN A 260 -12.57 3.14 13.93
CA GLN A 260 -12.57 4.56 14.23
C GLN A 260 -11.14 5.08 14.48
N THR A 261 -10.95 6.40 14.33
CA THR A 261 -9.77 7.08 14.87
C THR A 261 -9.92 7.30 16.38
N LEU A 262 -8.84 7.74 17.04
CA LEU A 262 -8.92 8.16 18.46
C LEU A 262 -9.99 9.23 18.72
N GLU A 263 -10.27 10.08 17.73
CA GLU A 263 -11.30 11.14 17.82
C GLU A 263 -12.68 10.69 17.29
N GLY A 264 -12.84 9.40 16.99
CA GLY A 264 -14.12 8.82 16.53
C GLY A 264 -14.50 9.19 15.10
N THR A 265 -13.54 9.46 14.22
CA THR A 265 -13.76 9.56 12.78
C THR A 265 -13.91 8.15 12.19
N PRO A 266 -14.91 7.87 11.34
CA PRO A 266 -15.05 6.56 10.71
C PRO A 266 -13.86 6.22 9.81
N ALA A 267 -13.31 5.01 9.96
CA ALA A 267 -12.19 4.54 9.17
C ALA A 267 -12.44 3.13 8.61
N PHE A 268 -12.19 2.97 7.30
CA PHE A 268 -12.22 1.68 6.61
C PHE A 268 -10.80 1.15 6.46
N VAL A 269 -10.50 0.03 7.12
CA VAL A 269 -9.18 -0.62 7.05
C VAL A 269 -9.34 -1.93 6.30
N HIS A 270 -8.74 -2.05 5.11
CA HIS A 270 -9.00 -3.21 4.28
C HIS A 270 -7.90 -3.47 3.23
N GLY A 271 -7.34 -4.69 3.26
CA GLY A 271 -6.28 -5.13 2.38
C GLY A 271 -4.95 -4.39 2.61
N GLY A 272 -3.83 -5.01 2.25
CA GLY A 272 -2.51 -4.46 2.55
C GLY A 272 -1.40 -4.88 1.58
N PRO A 273 -1.59 -4.77 0.24
CA PRO A 273 -0.57 -5.19 -0.71
C PRO A 273 0.70 -4.34 -0.57
N PHE A 274 1.86 -4.95 -0.72
CA PHE A 274 3.14 -4.23 -0.69
C PHE A 274 3.29 -3.31 -1.91
N ALA A 275 3.80 -2.08 -1.67
CA ALA A 275 3.95 -1.06 -2.70
C ALA A 275 5.20 -1.24 -3.59
N ASN A 276 6.13 -2.11 -3.22
CA ASN A 276 7.33 -2.41 -4.02
C ASN A 276 7.16 -3.59 -4.98
N ILE A 277 6.02 -4.29 -4.94
CA ILE A 277 5.75 -5.45 -5.80
C ILE A 277 4.28 -5.54 -6.26
N ALA A 278 3.39 -4.79 -5.64
CA ALA A 278 1.98 -4.65 -6.00
C ALA A 278 1.58 -3.17 -5.92
N HIS A 279 0.27 -2.87 -6.04
CA HIS A 279 -0.20 -1.49 -6.13
C HIS A 279 -0.15 -0.68 -4.81
N GLY A 280 0.16 -1.32 -3.67
CA GLY A 280 0.56 -0.65 -2.43
C GLY A 280 -0.46 0.26 -1.74
N CYS A 281 -1.76 0.04 -1.96
CA CYS A 281 -2.84 0.82 -1.36
C CYS A 281 -4.00 -0.08 -0.94
N ASN A 282 -4.91 0.44 -0.11
CA ASN A 282 -6.09 -0.30 0.33
C ASN A 282 -7.00 -0.72 -0.84
N SER A 283 -8.03 -1.52 -0.55
CA SER A 283 -8.90 -2.06 -1.58
C SER A 283 -9.73 -0.98 -2.31
N VAL A 284 -10.10 -1.29 -3.55
CA VAL A 284 -11.05 -0.49 -4.35
C VAL A 284 -12.38 -0.37 -3.62
N MET A 285 -12.84 -1.47 -2.98
CA MET A 285 -14.12 -1.49 -2.27
C MET A 285 -14.11 -0.57 -1.06
N ALA A 286 -13.04 -0.56 -0.25
CA ALA A 286 -12.92 0.36 0.88
C ALA A 286 -12.91 1.83 0.43
N THR A 287 -12.17 2.15 -0.65
CA THR A 287 -12.13 3.52 -1.17
C THR A 287 -13.49 3.96 -1.73
N LYS A 288 -14.16 3.10 -2.51
CA LYS A 288 -15.50 3.41 -3.05
C LYS A 288 -16.54 3.57 -1.96
N LEU A 289 -16.48 2.71 -0.93
CA LEU A 289 -17.37 2.81 0.21
C LEU A 289 -17.12 4.10 0.99
N ALA A 290 -15.88 4.43 1.29
CA ALA A 290 -15.50 5.66 1.96
C ALA A 290 -15.99 6.89 1.19
N LEU A 291 -15.82 6.93 -0.14
CA LEU A 291 -16.30 8.01 -1.00
C LEU A 291 -17.83 8.22 -0.94
N LYS A 292 -18.59 7.16 -0.74
CA LYS A 292 -20.04 7.24 -0.58
C LYS A 292 -20.46 7.66 0.83
N MET A 293 -19.60 7.42 1.82
CA MET A 293 -19.96 7.58 3.24
C MET A 293 -19.44 8.87 3.87
N GLY A 294 -18.78 9.75 3.13
CA GLY A 294 -18.32 11.05 3.60
C GLY A 294 -18.21 12.06 2.46
N ASP A 295 -18.24 13.36 2.78
CA ASP A 295 -17.99 14.41 1.81
C ASP A 295 -16.51 14.51 1.42
N TYR A 296 -15.62 14.04 2.31
CA TYR A 296 -14.19 13.90 2.09
C TYR A 296 -13.72 12.50 2.46
N THR A 297 -12.95 11.89 1.58
CA THR A 297 -12.29 10.60 1.82
C THR A 297 -10.80 10.77 1.78
N ILE A 298 -10.14 10.48 2.90
CA ILE A 298 -8.69 10.55 3.02
C ILE A 298 -8.12 9.16 2.92
N THR A 299 -7.19 8.95 1.98
CA THR A 299 -6.54 7.65 1.78
C THR A 299 -5.04 7.83 1.61
N GLU A 300 -4.28 6.73 1.71
CA GLU A 300 -2.83 6.76 1.54
C GLU A 300 -2.33 5.73 0.53
N ALA A 301 -1.11 5.96 0.04
CA ALA A 301 -0.33 4.99 -0.73
C ALA A 301 1.01 4.71 -0.06
N GLY A 302 1.49 3.46 -0.16
CA GLY A 302 2.72 3.01 0.51
C GLY A 302 4.00 3.62 -0.07
N PHE A 303 5.04 3.74 0.73
CA PHE A 303 6.35 4.32 0.36
C PHE A 303 6.26 5.77 -0.14
N GLY A 304 7.19 6.17 -1.04
CA GLY A 304 7.22 7.48 -1.65
C GLY A 304 6.23 7.64 -2.81
N ALA A 305 6.04 8.88 -3.25
CA ALA A 305 5.09 9.17 -4.33
C ALA A 305 5.51 8.56 -5.67
N ASP A 306 6.79 8.31 -5.88
CA ASP A 306 7.33 7.63 -7.05
C ASP A 306 6.94 6.15 -7.15
N LEU A 307 6.62 5.51 -6.03
CA LEU A 307 6.16 4.11 -5.99
C LEU A 307 4.68 3.99 -5.65
N GLY A 308 4.30 4.50 -4.47
CA GLY A 308 2.95 4.32 -3.96
C GLY A 308 1.92 5.17 -4.69
N ALA A 309 2.15 6.49 -4.82
CA ALA A 309 1.20 7.35 -5.52
C ALA A 309 1.17 7.04 -7.01
N GLU A 310 2.32 6.73 -7.65
CA GLU A 310 2.36 6.28 -9.04
C GLU A 310 1.41 5.09 -9.26
N LYS A 311 1.53 4.02 -8.44
CA LYS A 311 0.68 2.82 -8.59
C LYS A 311 -0.77 3.06 -8.17
N PHE A 312 -1.01 3.95 -7.20
CA PHE A 312 -2.37 4.37 -6.88
C PHE A 312 -3.03 5.03 -8.08
N LEU A 313 -2.32 5.92 -8.78
CA LEU A 313 -2.82 6.66 -9.93
C LEU A 313 -2.87 5.78 -11.19
N ASP A 314 -1.74 5.20 -11.61
CA ASP A 314 -1.64 4.47 -12.86
C ASP A 314 -2.25 3.06 -12.84
N ILE A 315 -2.43 2.43 -11.66
CA ILE A 315 -3.05 1.11 -11.55
C ILE A 315 -4.44 1.21 -10.93
N LYS A 316 -4.55 1.63 -9.65
CA LYS A 316 -5.81 1.59 -8.92
C LYS A 316 -6.85 2.57 -9.49
N CYS A 317 -6.48 3.83 -9.70
CA CYS A 317 -7.38 4.84 -10.26
C CYS A 317 -7.81 4.46 -11.68
N ARG A 318 -6.89 3.99 -12.51
CA ARG A 318 -7.17 3.51 -13.86
C ARG A 318 -8.19 2.37 -13.86
N MET A 319 -7.98 1.34 -13.06
CA MET A 319 -8.85 0.16 -13.01
C MET A 319 -10.20 0.41 -12.36
N ALA A 320 -10.26 1.31 -11.39
CA ALA A 320 -11.46 1.56 -10.59
C ALA A 320 -12.28 2.76 -11.03
N GLY A 321 -11.78 3.55 -12.03
CA GLY A 321 -12.39 4.80 -12.46
C GLY A 321 -12.41 5.86 -11.36
N LEU A 322 -11.30 5.99 -10.60
CA LEU A 322 -11.15 6.96 -9.53
C LEU A 322 -10.33 8.15 -10.00
N THR A 323 -10.66 9.33 -9.50
CA THR A 323 -9.91 10.57 -9.72
C THR A 323 -9.70 11.27 -8.39
N PRO A 324 -8.46 11.46 -7.92
CA PRO A 324 -8.21 12.29 -6.73
C PRO A 324 -8.52 13.77 -7.01
N ASP A 325 -9.10 14.45 -6.02
CA ASP A 325 -9.35 15.89 -6.06
C ASP A 325 -8.14 16.69 -5.57
N ALA A 326 -7.35 16.13 -4.64
CA ALA A 326 -6.14 16.73 -4.13
C ALA A 326 -5.13 15.67 -3.65
N VAL A 327 -3.85 16.06 -3.59
CA VAL A 327 -2.76 15.24 -3.07
C VAL A 327 -2.01 15.97 -1.97
N VAL A 328 -1.76 15.29 -0.86
CA VAL A 328 -0.91 15.74 0.23
C VAL A 328 0.43 15.03 0.15
N VAL A 329 1.51 15.77 -0.02
CA VAL A 329 2.88 15.23 -0.03
C VAL A 329 3.52 15.49 1.34
N VAL A 330 3.69 14.43 2.12
CA VAL A 330 4.29 14.50 3.46
C VAL A 330 5.81 14.55 3.35
N ALA A 331 6.43 15.49 4.04
CA ALA A 331 7.87 15.60 4.18
C ALA A 331 8.26 15.80 5.66
N THR A 332 9.48 15.43 6.00
CA THR A 332 10.10 15.76 7.30
C THR A 332 11.46 16.38 7.07
N VAL A 333 11.84 17.34 7.91
CA VAL A 333 13.19 17.94 7.90
C VAL A 333 14.25 16.85 8.00
N ARG A 334 14.06 15.89 8.88
CA ARG A 334 14.98 14.74 9.09
C ARG A 334 15.20 13.92 7.83
N ALA A 335 14.12 13.55 7.14
CA ALA A 335 14.22 12.74 5.94
C ALA A 335 14.90 13.53 4.80
N LEU A 336 14.61 14.80 4.65
CA LEU A 336 15.28 15.66 3.66
C LEU A 336 16.77 15.81 3.96
N LYS A 337 17.17 16.04 5.22
CA LYS A 337 18.60 16.06 5.60
C LYS A 337 19.30 14.73 5.32
N MET A 338 18.62 13.58 5.53
CA MET A 338 19.18 12.27 5.14
C MET A 338 19.35 12.14 3.63
N HIS A 339 18.41 12.65 2.84
CA HIS A 339 18.55 12.71 1.38
C HIS A 339 19.70 13.62 0.94
N GLY A 340 20.06 14.61 1.73
CA GLY A 340 21.27 15.42 1.57
C GLY A 340 22.54 14.80 2.15
N GLY A 341 22.49 13.51 2.54
CA GLY A 341 23.66 12.76 2.99
C GLY A 341 23.98 12.84 4.49
N LEU A 342 23.15 13.50 5.32
CA LEU A 342 23.40 13.61 6.75
C LEU A 342 23.14 12.27 7.46
N ALA A 343 24.06 11.87 8.35
CA ALA A 343 23.95 10.63 9.11
C ALA A 343 22.78 10.69 10.11
N LYS A 344 22.12 9.55 10.35
CA LYS A 344 20.97 9.44 11.27
C LYS A 344 21.26 9.97 12.68
N THR A 345 22.49 9.86 13.16
CA THR A 345 22.92 10.35 14.49
C THR A 345 22.99 11.87 14.61
N GLU A 346 23.04 12.60 13.49
CA GLU A 346 23.20 14.04 13.44
C GLU A 346 21.90 14.82 13.15
N LEU A 347 20.80 14.11 12.88
CA LEU A 347 19.51 14.69 12.45
C LEU A 347 18.87 15.66 13.44
N GLY A 348 19.26 15.61 14.71
CA GLY A 348 18.75 16.52 15.75
C GLY A 348 19.38 17.91 15.77
N LYS A 349 20.40 18.19 14.93
CA LYS A 349 21.06 19.49 14.80
C LYS A 349 20.58 20.19 13.55
N GLU A 350 20.50 21.53 13.60
CA GLU A 350 20.22 22.35 12.40
C GLU A 350 21.32 22.14 11.35
N ASP A 351 20.92 21.83 10.12
CA ASP A 351 21.83 21.70 8.99
C ASP A 351 21.13 22.10 7.69
N LEU A 352 21.22 23.39 7.35
CA LEU A 352 20.64 23.96 6.14
C LEU A 352 21.36 23.49 4.87
N THR A 353 22.65 23.14 4.95
CA THR A 353 23.40 22.61 3.80
C THR A 353 22.89 21.22 3.40
N ALA A 354 22.79 20.32 4.36
CA ALA A 354 22.21 19.01 4.10
C ALA A 354 20.74 19.10 3.62
N LEU A 355 20.00 20.08 4.15
CA LEU A 355 18.62 20.32 3.71
C LEU A 355 18.56 20.84 2.27
N GLU A 356 19.49 21.74 1.86
CA GLU A 356 19.59 22.23 0.49
C GLU A 356 19.93 21.11 -0.50
N GLU A 357 20.83 20.22 -0.15
CA GLU A 357 21.18 19.05 -0.96
C GLU A 357 20.03 18.02 -1.04
N GLY A 358 19.19 17.91 -0.02
CA GLY A 358 18.10 16.93 0.03
C GLY A 358 16.75 17.43 -0.49
N ILE A 359 16.50 18.73 -0.52
CA ILE A 359 15.21 19.31 -0.94
C ILE A 359 14.80 18.94 -2.37
N PRO A 360 15.73 18.68 -3.35
CA PRO A 360 15.35 18.23 -4.68
C PRO A 360 14.49 16.96 -4.68
N ASN A 361 14.61 16.11 -3.66
CA ASN A 361 13.73 14.92 -3.52
C ASN A 361 12.26 15.34 -3.40
N LEU A 362 11.95 16.26 -2.49
CA LEU A 362 10.60 16.78 -2.31
C LEU A 362 10.11 17.50 -3.58
N LEU A 363 10.93 18.36 -4.15
CA LEU A 363 10.54 19.16 -5.33
C LEU A 363 10.24 18.26 -6.54
N ARG A 364 10.96 17.13 -6.71
CA ARG A 364 10.69 16.14 -7.75
C ARG A 364 9.32 15.48 -7.53
N HIS A 365 9.01 15.04 -6.33
CA HIS A 365 7.70 14.45 -6.01
C HIS A 365 6.55 15.44 -6.26
N VAL A 366 6.70 16.69 -5.81
CA VAL A 366 5.72 17.77 -6.06
C VAL A 366 5.54 18.02 -7.56
N SER A 367 6.66 18.10 -8.30
CA SER A 367 6.63 18.29 -9.75
C SER A 367 5.91 17.14 -10.46
N ASN A 368 6.12 15.89 -10.04
CA ASN A 368 5.42 14.74 -10.61
C ASN A 368 3.90 14.85 -10.42
N ILE A 369 3.44 15.18 -9.21
CA ILE A 369 2.00 15.34 -8.94
C ILE A 369 1.40 16.46 -9.80
N LYS A 370 2.07 17.61 -9.89
CA LYS A 370 1.56 18.77 -10.63
C LYS A 370 1.66 18.65 -12.15
N ASN A 371 2.78 18.15 -12.66
CA ASN A 371 3.10 18.22 -14.07
C ASN A 371 2.86 16.92 -14.83
N VAL A 372 3.05 15.75 -14.18
CA VAL A 372 2.77 14.45 -14.80
C VAL A 372 1.31 14.07 -14.61
N TYR A 373 0.82 14.12 -13.37
CA TYR A 373 -0.55 13.73 -13.04
C TYR A 373 -1.56 14.87 -13.05
N LYS A 374 -1.10 16.13 -13.10
CA LYS A 374 -1.90 17.37 -13.15
C LYS A 374 -2.95 17.48 -12.04
N LEU A 375 -2.54 17.12 -10.84
CA LEU A 375 -3.38 17.18 -9.64
C LEU A 375 -3.00 18.36 -8.74
N PRO A 376 -3.97 19.02 -8.09
CA PRO A 376 -3.71 19.98 -7.02
C PRO A 376 -2.96 19.31 -5.88
N CYS A 377 -1.97 19.99 -5.29
CA CYS A 377 -1.25 19.43 -4.16
C CYS A 377 -0.81 20.45 -3.12
N VAL A 378 -0.67 19.98 -1.89
CA VAL A 378 -0.07 20.69 -0.76
C VAL A 378 1.05 19.85 -0.17
N VAL A 379 2.08 20.50 0.36
CA VAL A 379 3.14 19.85 1.15
C VAL A 379 2.78 19.95 2.63
N ALA A 380 2.74 18.80 3.31
CA ALA A 380 2.60 18.73 4.75
C ALA A 380 3.98 18.46 5.38
N VAL A 381 4.53 19.42 6.12
CA VAL A 381 5.75 19.22 6.90
C VAL A 381 5.37 18.65 8.26
N ASN A 382 5.64 17.36 8.45
CA ASN A 382 5.43 16.69 9.72
C ASN A 382 6.57 17.08 10.68
N ARG A 383 6.27 18.03 11.58
CA ARG A 383 7.23 18.69 12.45
C ARG A 383 7.64 17.81 13.63
N PHE A 384 8.93 17.71 13.86
CA PHE A 384 9.53 17.11 15.06
C PHE A 384 10.02 18.20 16.02
N PRO A 385 10.11 17.92 17.35
CA PRO A 385 10.56 18.90 18.35
C PRO A 385 11.97 19.45 18.13
N THR A 386 12.80 18.76 17.36
CA THR A 386 14.17 19.16 17.04
C THR A 386 14.29 20.01 15.76
N ASP A 387 13.22 20.15 14.99
CA ASP A 387 13.24 20.92 13.75
C ASP A 387 13.23 22.41 14.06
N THR A 388 14.14 23.17 13.46
CA THR A 388 14.25 24.60 13.68
C THR A 388 13.34 25.39 12.74
N ASP A 389 12.99 26.61 13.14
CA ASP A 389 12.16 27.47 12.29
C ASP A 389 12.89 27.84 10.98
N ASN A 390 14.23 27.99 11.01
CA ASN A 390 15.02 28.24 9.80
C ASN A 390 14.91 27.08 8.79
N GLU A 391 14.97 25.84 9.25
CA GLU A 391 14.82 24.65 8.39
C GLU A 391 13.43 24.58 7.79
N ILE A 392 12.40 24.86 8.58
CA ILE A 392 11.00 24.89 8.12
C ILE A 392 10.78 26.00 7.10
N ASP A 393 11.24 27.22 7.38
CA ASP A 393 11.14 28.37 6.48
C ASP A 393 11.85 28.11 5.15
N PHE A 394 12.99 27.41 5.18
CA PHE A 394 13.70 27.00 3.97
C PHE A 394 12.81 26.10 3.08
N ILE A 395 12.18 25.07 3.65
CA ILE A 395 11.28 24.18 2.90
C ILE A 395 10.09 24.96 2.33
N ILE A 396 9.45 25.81 3.14
CA ILE A 396 8.30 26.63 2.72
C ILE A 396 8.69 27.52 1.53
N ASN A 397 9.84 28.18 1.59
CA ASN A 397 10.31 29.06 0.52
C ASN A 397 10.58 28.27 -0.78
N LYS A 398 11.21 27.09 -0.68
CA LYS A 398 11.47 26.24 -1.84
C LYS A 398 10.19 25.70 -2.50
N CYS A 399 9.21 25.30 -1.72
CA CYS A 399 7.91 24.89 -2.26
C CYS A 399 7.15 26.05 -2.92
N ARG A 400 7.27 27.26 -2.38
CA ARG A 400 6.67 28.46 -2.95
C ARG A 400 7.20 28.77 -4.36
N GLU A 401 8.49 28.46 -4.66
CA GLU A 401 9.04 28.58 -6.01
C GLU A 401 8.27 27.73 -7.03
N LEU A 402 7.74 26.58 -6.62
CA LEU A 402 6.87 25.72 -7.44
C LEU A 402 5.37 26.08 -7.36
N LYS A 403 5.03 27.18 -6.69
CA LYS A 403 3.65 27.62 -6.43
C LYS A 403 2.83 26.51 -5.74
N VAL A 404 3.40 25.91 -4.69
CA VAL A 404 2.76 24.93 -3.84
C VAL A 404 2.76 25.43 -2.40
N ASN A 405 1.60 25.40 -1.78
CA ASN A 405 1.45 25.73 -0.38
C ASN A 405 2.09 24.65 0.50
N THR A 406 2.66 25.08 1.61
CA THR A 406 3.27 24.21 2.60
C THR A 406 2.66 24.51 3.95
N VAL A 407 2.17 23.46 4.62
CA VAL A 407 1.50 23.56 5.92
C VAL A 407 2.25 22.70 6.94
N LEU A 408 2.44 23.23 8.13
CA LEU A 408 2.98 22.46 9.26
C LEU A 408 1.92 21.52 9.80
N SER A 409 2.35 20.31 10.15
CA SER A 409 1.52 19.29 10.76
C SER A 409 2.12 18.88 12.11
N THR A 410 1.35 19.00 13.17
CA THR A 410 1.71 18.59 14.54
C THR A 410 0.80 17.46 15.04
N VAL A 411 0.19 16.72 14.11
CA VAL A 411 -0.83 15.69 14.40
C VAL A 411 -0.34 14.56 15.30
N TRP A 412 0.96 14.24 15.28
CA TRP A 412 1.52 13.24 16.18
C TRP A 412 1.35 13.62 17.65
N ALA A 413 1.58 14.88 17.98
CA ALA A 413 1.51 15.39 19.35
C ALA A 413 0.11 15.90 19.74
N GLU A 414 -0.68 16.42 18.80
CA GLU A 414 -1.90 17.16 19.04
C GLU A 414 -3.16 16.55 18.39
N GLY A 415 -3.02 15.38 17.75
CA GLY A 415 -4.15 14.74 17.07
C GLY A 415 -4.74 15.64 15.97
N GLY A 416 -6.05 15.60 15.79
CA GLY A 416 -6.75 16.38 14.77
C GLY A 416 -6.56 17.90 14.88
N LYS A 417 -6.33 18.42 16.09
CA LYS A 417 -6.03 19.85 16.28
C LYS A 417 -4.78 20.27 15.51
N GLY A 418 -3.74 19.45 15.55
CA GLY A 418 -2.50 19.69 14.80
C GLY A 418 -2.67 19.55 13.27
N GLY A 419 -3.83 19.10 12.80
CA GLY A 419 -4.18 18.93 11.39
C GLY A 419 -5.15 19.98 10.83
N GLU A 420 -5.69 20.90 11.64
CA GLU A 420 -6.75 21.81 11.23
C GLU A 420 -6.32 22.77 10.09
N GLU A 421 -5.10 23.30 10.13
CA GLU A 421 -4.61 24.18 9.05
C GLU A 421 -4.39 23.41 7.75
N LEU A 422 -3.88 22.18 7.83
CA LEU A 422 -3.78 21.29 6.67
C LEU A 422 -5.16 20.93 6.12
N ALA A 423 -6.14 20.72 6.99
CA ALA A 423 -7.52 20.45 6.62
C ALA A 423 -8.15 21.63 5.85
N LYS A 424 -7.93 22.87 6.30
CA LYS A 424 -8.41 24.08 5.60
C LYS A 424 -7.81 24.20 4.20
N GLU A 425 -6.51 23.93 4.08
CA GLU A 425 -5.83 23.99 2.77
C GLU A 425 -6.31 22.88 1.82
N VAL A 426 -6.52 21.67 2.33
CA VAL A 426 -7.08 20.56 1.55
C VAL A 426 -8.50 20.89 1.06
N VAL A 427 -9.35 21.48 1.91
CA VAL A 427 -10.68 21.96 1.51
C VAL A 427 -10.56 23.00 0.40
N ARG A 428 -9.69 23.98 0.54
CA ARG A 428 -9.45 25.01 -0.48
C ARG A 428 -9.04 24.37 -1.80
N LEU A 429 -8.09 23.42 -1.80
CA LEU A 429 -7.66 22.72 -3.02
C LEU A 429 -8.82 22.00 -3.69
N CYS A 430 -9.62 21.25 -2.93
CA CYS A 430 -10.73 20.46 -3.46
C CYS A 430 -11.90 21.33 -3.98
N GLU A 431 -12.09 22.54 -3.43
CA GLU A 431 -13.22 23.41 -3.77
C GLU A 431 -12.85 24.49 -4.79
N GLU A 432 -11.61 24.99 -4.79
CA GLU A 432 -11.17 26.13 -5.60
C GLU A 432 -10.24 25.76 -6.76
N GLU A 433 -9.53 24.62 -6.67
CA GLU A 433 -8.61 24.19 -7.73
C GLU A 433 -9.16 22.95 -8.45
N GLN A 434 -9.23 23.02 -9.77
CA GLN A 434 -9.62 21.88 -10.59
C GLN A 434 -8.40 21.25 -11.24
N GLY A 435 -8.15 19.97 -10.93
CA GLY A 435 -7.15 19.16 -11.62
C GLY A 435 -7.65 18.69 -13.00
N ASP A 436 -6.71 18.49 -13.92
CA ASP A 436 -6.95 17.83 -15.22
C ASP A 436 -6.20 16.48 -15.21
N PHE A 437 -6.64 15.57 -14.31
CA PHE A 437 -5.95 14.32 -14.02
C PHE A 437 -5.59 13.53 -15.28
N THR A 438 -4.31 13.19 -15.41
CA THR A 438 -3.77 12.37 -16.50
C THR A 438 -2.94 11.23 -15.95
N PHE A 439 -2.87 10.13 -16.69
CA PHE A 439 -1.98 9.01 -16.39
C PHE A 439 -0.58 9.27 -16.95
N SER A 440 0.43 8.57 -16.42
CA SER A 440 1.80 8.69 -16.92
C SER A 440 1.99 8.07 -18.31
N TYR A 441 1.13 7.14 -18.72
CA TYR A 441 1.12 6.48 -20.03
C TYR A 441 -0.31 6.09 -20.45
N GLU A 442 -0.50 5.85 -21.75
CA GLU A 442 -1.76 5.38 -22.34
C GLU A 442 -1.84 3.84 -22.34
N ASP A 443 -3.07 3.30 -22.35
CA ASP A 443 -3.30 1.84 -22.30
C ASP A 443 -2.78 1.10 -23.54
N ASN A 444 -2.83 1.74 -24.71
CA ASN A 444 -2.46 1.17 -26.01
C ASN A 444 -0.94 1.17 -26.30
N CYS A 445 -0.12 1.70 -25.40
CA CYS A 445 1.35 1.60 -25.49
C CYS A 445 1.81 0.15 -25.30
N SER A 446 2.94 -0.22 -25.89
CA SER A 446 3.64 -1.48 -25.59
C SER A 446 4.10 -1.55 -24.13
N ILE A 447 4.39 -2.75 -23.64
CA ILE A 447 4.90 -2.92 -22.28
C ILE A 447 6.18 -2.11 -22.06
N ALA A 448 7.10 -2.12 -23.03
CA ALA A 448 8.36 -1.37 -22.95
C ALA A 448 8.14 0.14 -22.87
N GLU A 449 7.23 0.70 -23.71
CA GLU A 449 6.89 2.13 -23.70
C GLU A 449 6.26 2.56 -22.36
N LYS A 450 5.41 1.72 -21.74
CA LYS A 450 4.85 1.99 -20.41
C LYS A 450 5.94 2.05 -19.33
N ILE A 451 6.87 1.10 -19.36
CA ILE A 451 8.01 1.09 -18.44
C ILE A 451 8.87 2.34 -18.63
N GLU A 452 9.19 2.69 -19.87
CA GLU A 452 9.98 3.88 -20.20
C GLU A 452 9.28 5.17 -19.77
N ALA A 453 7.96 5.27 -19.94
CA ALA A 453 7.18 6.42 -19.51
C ALA A 453 7.26 6.64 -18.01
N VAL A 454 7.13 5.59 -17.20
CA VAL A 454 7.28 5.70 -15.75
C VAL A 454 8.73 6.04 -15.37
N ALA A 455 9.72 5.36 -15.98
CA ALA A 455 11.14 5.59 -15.70
C ALA A 455 11.58 7.02 -16.00
N THR A 456 11.09 7.61 -17.09
CA THR A 456 11.48 8.96 -17.52
C THR A 456 10.65 10.06 -16.89
N LYS A 457 9.31 9.94 -16.90
CA LYS A 457 8.42 10.99 -16.40
C LYS A 457 8.34 11.03 -14.89
N VAL A 458 8.28 9.86 -14.22
CA VAL A 458 8.09 9.78 -12.76
C VAL A 458 9.41 9.68 -12.01
N TYR A 459 10.31 8.78 -12.46
CA TYR A 459 11.60 8.62 -11.77
C TYR A 459 12.65 9.65 -12.21
N GLY A 460 12.51 10.26 -13.40
CA GLY A 460 13.45 11.22 -13.95
C GLY A 460 14.74 10.59 -14.49
N GLY A 461 14.67 9.30 -14.85
CA GLY A 461 15.73 8.61 -15.57
C GLY A 461 15.83 9.07 -17.03
N LYS A 462 16.93 8.71 -17.71
CA LYS A 462 17.12 8.97 -19.15
C LYS A 462 16.34 7.98 -20.02
N GLY A 463 16.15 6.75 -19.55
CA GLY A 463 15.50 5.67 -20.26
C GLY A 463 15.55 4.36 -19.49
N ILE A 464 15.44 3.26 -20.22
CA ILE A 464 15.44 1.90 -19.67
C ILE A 464 16.48 1.03 -20.38
N ILE A 465 17.05 0.09 -19.63
CA ILE A 465 17.88 -1.01 -20.18
C ILE A 465 17.09 -2.30 -19.95
N ILE A 466 16.74 -3.01 -21.02
CA ILE A 466 16.02 -4.28 -20.92
C ILE A 466 16.99 -5.43 -21.14
N GLU A 467 17.19 -6.26 -20.11
CA GLU A 467 18.04 -7.45 -20.21
C GLU A 467 17.43 -8.48 -21.21
N PRO A 468 18.26 -9.29 -21.88
CA PRO A 468 17.78 -10.23 -22.91
C PRO A 468 16.70 -11.20 -22.43
N ALA A 469 16.74 -11.63 -21.16
CA ALA A 469 15.73 -12.49 -20.56
C ALA A 469 14.40 -11.74 -20.40
N ALA A 470 14.43 -10.50 -19.91
CA ALA A 470 13.25 -9.66 -19.76
C ALA A 470 12.61 -9.32 -21.12
N LYS A 471 13.43 -9.09 -22.15
CA LYS A 471 12.94 -8.83 -23.52
C LYS A 471 12.11 -9.99 -24.05
N LYS A 472 12.60 -11.23 -23.91
CA LYS A 472 11.84 -12.44 -24.31
C LYS A 472 10.53 -12.58 -23.51
N GLN A 473 10.55 -12.24 -22.23
CA GLN A 473 9.33 -12.28 -21.40
C GLN A 473 8.31 -11.24 -21.87
N ILE A 474 8.73 -10.02 -22.21
CA ILE A 474 7.85 -8.99 -22.78
C ILE A 474 7.23 -9.49 -24.08
N GLU A 475 8.04 -9.98 -25.02
CA GLU A 475 7.56 -10.53 -26.31
C GLU A 475 6.53 -11.66 -26.10
N GLN A 476 6.80 -12.56 -25.14
CA GLN A 476 5.85 -13.64 -24.78
C GLN A 476 4.53 -13.07 -24.22
N LEU A 477 4.59 -12.13 -23.27
CA LEU A 477 3.38 -11.53 -22.67
C LEU A 477 2.54 -10.75 -23.70
N GLU A 478 3.19 -10.04 -24.60
CA GLU A 478 2.50 -9.34 -25.70
C GLU A 478 1.84 -10.32 -26.67
N SER A 479 2.50 -11.44 -26.99
CA SER A 479 1.93 -12.51 -27.83
C SER A 479 0.72 -13.20 -27.18
N LEU A 480 0.65 -13.22 -25.84
CA LEU A 480 -0.48 -13.74 -25.06
C LEU A 480 -1.61 -12.71 -24.88
N GLY A 481 -1.47 -11.49 -25.41
CA GLY A 481 -2.50 -10.46 -25.37
C GLY A 481 -2.51 -9.59 -24.11
N PHE A 482 -1.43 -9.55 -23.32
CA PHE A 482 -1.34 -8.77 -22.08
C PHE A 482 -0.81 -7.35 -22.27
N SER A 483 -0.60 -6.88 -23.50
CA SER A 483 -0.04 -5.55 -23.78
C SER A 483 -0.81 -4.39 -23.15
N ASN A 484 -2.15 -4.48 -23.03
CA ASN A 484 -2.99 -3.42 -22.48
C ASN A 484 -2.96 -3.33 -20.95
N MET A 485 -2.35 -4.28 -20.24
CA MET A 485 -2.26 -4.24 -18.78
C MET A 485 -1.33 -3.11 -18.34
N PRO A 486 -1.63 -2.40 -17.23
CA PRO A 486 -0.72 -1.46 -16.62
C PRO A 486 0.53 -2.16 -16.07
N VAL A 487 1.62 -1.41 -15.94
CA VAL A 487 2.88 -1.90 -15.39
C VAL A 487 3.02 -1.54 -13.91
N CYS A 488 3.53 -2.48 -13.12
CA CYS A 488 3.86 -2.33 -11.71
C CYS A 488 5.37 -2.50 -11.55
N ILE A 489 6.12 -1.40 -11.51
CA ILE A 489 7.57 -1.44 -11.41
C ILE A 489 7.97 -1.73 -9.96
N ALA A 490 8.65 -2.85 -9.78
CA ALA A 490 9.22 -3.32 -8.53
C ALA A 490 10.69 -2.90 -8.46
N LYS A 491 10.97 -1.83 -7.71
CA LYS A 491 12.33 -1.30 -7.48
C LYS A 491 12.57 -1.02 -6.00
N THR A 492 13.78 -0.61 -5.66
CA THR A 492 14.07 -0.10 -4.31
C THR A 492 13.16 1.09 -3.96
N GLN A 493 12.70 1.14 -2.72
CA GLN A 493 11.92 2.26 -2.20
C GLN A 493 12.76 3.47 -1.76
N TYR A 494 14.09 3.33 -1.72
CA TYR A 494 15.00 4.33 -1.13
C TYR A 494 15.59 5.33 -2.12
N SER A 495 15.27 5.21 -3.40
CA SER A 495 15.75 6.11 -4.46
C SER A 495 14.74 6.20 -5.59
N PHE A 496 14.79 7.28 -6.38
CA PHE A 496 14.11 7.35 -7.67
C PHE A 496 14.70 6.35 -8.68
N SER A 497 16.01 6.05 -8.57
CA SER A 497 16.64 5.04 -9.42
C SER A 497 16.41 3.61 -8.88
N ASP A 498 16.95 2.61 -9.56
CA ASP A 498 17.04 1.22 -9.12
C ASP A 498 18.24 0.94 -8.20
N ASP A 499 19.07 1.95 -7.93
CA ASP A 499 20.19 1.91 -6.99
C ASP A 499 19.81 2.61 -5.67
N PRO A 500 19.71 1.87 -4.54
CA PRO A 500 19.31 2.44 -3.25
C PRO A 500 20.31 3.44 -2.65
N THR A 501 21.54 3.51 -3.18
CA THR A 501 22.58 4.42 -2.68
C THR A 501 22.49 5.82 -3.29
N LYS A 502 21.75 5.98 -4.39
CA LYS A 502 21.52 7.27 -5.03
C LYS A 502 20.40 8.03 -4.34
N LEU A 503 20.78 8.83 -3.35
CA LEU A 503 19.85 9.63 -2.53
C LEU A 503 19.39 10.91 -3.27
N GLY A 504 18.48 11.65 -2.64
CA GLY A 504 17.99 12.92 -3.16
C GLY A 504 17.14 12.77 -4.44
N ALA A 505 17.48 13.51 -5.46
CA ALA A 505 16.86 13.43 -6.80
C ALA A 505 17.96 13.11 -7.84
N PRO A 506 18.38 11.85 -7.98
CA PRO A 506 19.42 11.48 -8.91
C PRO A 506 19.05 11.83 -10.36
N GLU A 507 20.10 12.11 -11.15
CA GLU A 507 19.99 12.43 -12.57
C GLU A 507 20.88 11.49 -13.40
N ASN A 508 20.67 11.48 -14.71
CA ASN A 508 21.51 10.75 -15.67
C ASN A 508 21.65 9.24 -15.39
N PHE A 509 20.57 8.58 -14.99
CA PHE A 509 20.50 7.14 -14.78
C PHE A 509 19.48 6.47 -15.71
N ASP A 510 19.65 5.19 -15.95
CA ASP A 510 18.68 4.32 -16.61
C ASP A 510 18.09 3.34 -15.59
N ILE A 511 16.88 2.87 -15.81
CA ILE A 511 16.26 1.80 -15.03
C ILE A 511 16.53 0.47 -15.72
N THR A 512 17.14 -0.49 -15.02
CA THR A 512 17.44 -1.81 -15.57
C THR A 512 16.30 -2.79 -15.33
N VAL A 513 15.66 -3.25 -16.40
CA VAL A 513 14.61 -4.27 -16.36
C VAL A 513 15.25 -5.66 -16.43
N LYS A 514 15.24 -6.37 -15.30
CA LYS A 514 15.86 -7.71 -15.18
C LYS A 514 14.88 -8.84 -15.47
N LYS A 515 13.63 -8.69 -15.06
CA LYS A 515 12.60 -9.72 -15.20
C LYS A 515 11.23 -9.07 -15.32
N VAL A 516 10.36 -9.69 -16.13
CA VAL A 516 8.96 -9.28 -16.28
C VAL A 516 8.07 -10.50 -16.07
N LYS A 517 6.99 -10.34 -15.30
CA LYS A 517 5.99 -11.38 -15.11
C LYS A 517 4.60 -10.77 -15.09
N VAL A 518 3.58 -11.53 -15.46
CA VAL A 518 2.19 -11.10 -15.36
C VAL A 518 1.58 -11.57 -14.04
N SER A 519 0.82 -10.69 -13.39
CA SER A 519 -0.18 -11.01 -12.36
C SER A 519 -1.54 -10.96 -13.05
N ALA A 520 -1.89 -12.03 -13.75
CA ALA A 520 -3.02 -12.05 -14.69
C ALA A 520 -4.38 -11.92 -13.99
N GLY A 521 -4.51 -12.46 -12.79
CA GLY A 521 -5.69 -12.29 -11.96
C GLY A 521 -5.84 -10.85 -11.43
N ALA A 522 -4.75 -10.26 -10.97
CA ALA A 522 -4.74 -8.86 -10.53
C ALA A 522 -4.89 -7.88 -11.71
N GLY A 523 -4.41 -8.27 -12.91
CA GLY A 523 -4.56 -7.49 -14.13
C GLY A 523 -3.46 -6.45 -14.34
N PHE A 524 -2.23 -6.72 -13.89
CA PHE A 524 -1.07 -5.86 -14.17
C PHE A 524 0.21 -6.69 -14.43
N ILE A 525 1.20 -6.04 -15.01
CA ILE A 525 2.51 -6.64 -15.31
C ILE A 525 3.51 -6.15 -14.27
N VAL A 526 4.16 -7.09 -13.57
CA VAL A 526 5.22 -6.80 -12.61
C VAL A 526 6.56 -6.73 -13.33
N VAL A 527 7.25 -5.61 -13.18
CA VAL A 527 8.55 -5.32 -13.77
C VAL A 527 9.61 -5.25 -12.68
N LEU A 528 10.52 -6.20 -12.63
CA LEU A 528 11.55 -6.32 -11.60
C LEU A 528 12.85 -5.66 -12.09
N THR A 529 13.33 -4.66 -11.35
CA THR A 529 14.57 -3.93 -11.66
C THR A 529 15.76 -4.44 -10.85
N GLY A 530 15.52 -5.30 -9.87
CA GLY A 530 16.52 -5.88 -8.98
C GLY A 530 16.01 -7.12 -8.26
N ASP A 531 16.73 -7.56 -7.25
CA ASP A 531 16.33 -8.69 -6.40
C ASP A 531 15.31 -8.20 -5.35
N ILE A 532 14.06 -8.11 -5.76
CA ILE A 532 12.95 -7.72 -4.89
C ILE A 532 12.47 -8.95 -4.12
N LEU A 533 12.57 -8.89 -2.79
CA LEU A 533 12.20 -9.99 -1.92
C LEU A 533 10.69 -10.01 -1.68
N THR A 534 10.05 -11.10 -2.04
CA THR A 534 8.64 -11.40 -1.74
C THR A 534 8.45 -12.11 -0.41
N MET A 535 9.53 -12.50 0.24
CA MET A 535 9.59 -13.04 1.60
C MET A 535 10.69 -12.30 2.38
N PRO A 536 10.35 -11.27 3.17
CA PRO A 536 11.31 -10.58 4.04
C PRO A 536 11.85 -11.53 5.11
N GLY A 537 13.01 -11.18 5.67
CA GLY A 537 13.55 -11.87 6.85
C GLY A 537 13.37 -11.03 8.11
N LEU A 538 13.32 -11.66 9.26
CA LEU A 538 13.43 -10.96 10.53
C LEU A 538 14.79 -10.25 10.63
N PRO A 539 14.86 -9.03 11.21
CA PRO A 539 16.12 -8.33 11.46
C PRO A 539 16.90 -8.98 12.60
N LYS A 540 18.11 -8.48 12.87
CA LYS A 540 18.94 -8.97 13.97
C LYS A 540 18.26 -8.85 15.35
N SER A 541 17.47 -7.77 15.54
CA SER A 541 16.67 -7.53 16.75
C SER A 541 15.24 -7.22 16.28
N PRO A 542 14.39 -8.24 16.15
CA PRO A 542 13.01 -8.06 15.72
C PRO A 542 12.16 -7.40 16.82
N ALA A 543 11.11 -6.71 16.42
CA ALA A 543 10.13 -6.11 17.35
C ALA A 543 9.51 -7.16 18.27
N ALA A 544 9.38 -8.39 17.80
CA ALA A 544 8.89 -9.54 18.57
C ALA A 544 9.61 -9.76 19.91
N GLU A 545 10.89 -9.37 20.03
CA GLU A 545 11.65 -9.49 21.30
C GLU A 545 11.14 -8.54 22.40
N LYS A 546 10.36 -7.53 22.06
CA LYS A 546 9.87 -6.49 22.98
C LYS A 546 8.36 -6.58 23.23
N ILE A 547 7.66 -7.33 22.39
CA ILE A 547 6.21 -7.52 22.54
C ILE A 547 5.96 -8.55 23.63
N ASP A 548 5.15 -8.20 24.62
CA ASP A 548 4.80 -9.07 25.74
C ASP A 548 3.33 -8.86 26.15
N VAL A 549 2.82 -9.78 26.93
CA VAL A 549 1.45 -9.76 27.46
C VAL A 549 1.46 -10.06 28.95
N ASP A 550 0.79 -9.24 29.74
CA ASP A 550 0.69 -9.44 31.18
C ASP A 550 -0.38 -10.49 31.57
N GLU A 551 -0.50 -10.78 32.85
CA GLU A 551 -1.45 -11.75 33.42
C GLU A 551 -2.93 -11.39 33.19
N ASN A 552 -3.22 -10.13 32.87
CA ASN A 552 -4.56 -9.60 32.56
C ASN A 552 -4.84 -9.57 31.04
N GLY A 553 -3.89 -10.04 30.23
CA GLY A 553 -3.98 -10.01 28.78
C GLY A 553 -3.65 -8.66 28.15
N LYS A 554 -3.08 -7.71 28.89
CA LYS A 554 -2.69 -6.40 28.39
C LYS A 554 -1.35 -6.50 27.66
N ILE A 555 -1.35 -6.06 26.40
CA ILE A 555 -0.17 -6.09 25.53
C ILE A 555 0.73 -4.88 25.80
N SER A 556 2.04 -5.11 25.74
CA SER A 556 3.08 -4.10 25.80
C SER A 556 4.08 -4.28 24.65
N GLY A 557 4.85 -3.24 24.32
CA GLY A 557 5.87 -3.29 23.28
C GLY A 557 5.36 -3.38 21.84
N LEU A 558 4.06 -3.30 21.63
CA LEU A 558 3.44 -3.18 20.30
C LEU A 558 3.42 -1.69 19.92
N PHE A 559 4.60 -1.14 19.62
CA PHE A 559 4.91 0.27 19.27
C PHE A 559 4.69 1.31 20.36
#